data_16f558421eef2d4d470c2751ea162a37
#
_entry.id   16f558421eef2d4d470c2751ea162a37
#
_cell.length_a   1.000
_cell.length_b   1.000
_cell.length_c   1.000
_cell.angle_alpha   90.00
_cell.angle_beta   90.00
_cell.angle_gamma   90.00
#
_symmetry.space_group_name_H-M   'P 1'
#
loop_
_entity.id
_entity.type
_entity.pdbx_description
1 polymer ?
#
loop_
_entity_poly.entity_id
_entity_poly.type
_entity_poly.pdbx_seq_one_letter_code
_entity_poly.pdbx_strand_id
1 'polypeptide(L)' 'MVEMSDTISFIEKLAERRGQLILRAEEARTESERQHWLEVAEQLQIMIRLHTTPAAA' A
#
# COMPACT_ATOMS: atom_id res chain seq x y z
N MET A 1 0.97 -1.24 25.55
CA MET A 1 1.83 -1.37 25.32
C MET A 1 2.18 -1.77 24.08
N VAL A 2 1.63 -2.36 23.34
CA VAL A 2 2.03 -2.71 22.11
C VAL A 2 1.29 -2.09 21.05
N GLU A 3 0.45 -1.16 21.24
CA GLU A 3 -0.34 -0.62 20.18
C GLU A 3 0.49 0.05 19.10
N MET A 4 1.52 0.77 19.47
CA MET A 4 2.35 1.43 18.48
C MET A 4 3.09 0.40 17.63
N SER A 5 3.56 -0.63 18.28
CA SER A 5 4.23 -1.68 17.55
C SER A 5 3.31 -2.34 16.56
N ASP A 6 2.09 -2.59 16.94
CA ASP A 6 1.13 -3.22 16.04
C ASP A 6 0.81 -2.32 14.87
N THR A 7 0.68 -1.02 15.12
CA THR A 7 0.38 -0.08 14.05
C THR A 7 1.53 -0.02 13.06
N ILE A 8 2.76 0.05 13.55
CA ILE A 8 3.92 0.10 12.68
C ILE A 8 4.02 -1.18 11.87
N SER A 9 3.77 -2.31 12.49
CA SER A 9 3.81 -3.58 11.80
C SER A 9 2.76 -3.65 10.70
N PHE A 10 1.57 -3.12 10.98
CA PHE A 10 0.51 -3.10 9.99
C PHE A 10 0.88 -2.24 8.79
N ILE A 11 1.46 -1.07 9.06
CA ILE A 11 1.86 -0.16 7.99
C ILE A 11 2.98 -0.79 7.16
N GLU A 12 3.91 -1.47 7.82
CA GLU A 12 4.99 -2.12 7.10
C GLU A 12 4.45 -3.21 6.17
N LYS A 13 3.45 -3.95 6.62
CA LYS A 13 2.85 -4.99 5.79
C LYS A 13 2.14 -4.37 4.60
N LEU A 14 1.46 -3.26 4.80
CA LEU A 14 0.81 -2.59 3.68
C LEU A 14 1.82 -2.09 2.67
N ALA A 15 2.93 -1.53 3.14
CA ALA A 15 3.96 -1.03 2.24
C ALA A 15 4.59 -2.17 1.45
N GLU A 16 4.81 -3.29 2.11
CA GLU A 16 5.38 -4.46 1.43
C GLU A 16 4.42 -4.97 0.36
N ARG A 17 3.14 -5.04 0.69
CA ARG A 17 2.15 -5.50 -0.26
C ARG A 17 2.05 -4.54 -1.44
N ARG A 18 2.14 -3.25 -1.19
CA ARG A 18 2.10 -2.28 -2.25
C ARG A 18 3.27 -2.49 -3.21
N GLY A 19 4.47 -2.76 -2.67
CA GLY A 19 5.62 -3.04 -3.51
C GLY A 19 5.41 -4.27 -4.37
N GLN A 20 4.80 -5.32 -3.81
CA GLN A 20 4.52 -6.52 -4.58
C GLN A 20 3.54 -6.25 -5.70
N LEU A 21 2.55 -5.41 -5.46
CA LEU A 21 1.58 -5.08 -6.49
C LEU A 21 2.21 -4.28 -7.60
N ILE A 22 3.14 -3.40 -7.28
CA ILE A 22 3.84 -2.64 -8.30
C ILE A 22 4.69 -3.57 -9.16
N LEU A 23 5.32 -4.57 -8.55
CA LEU A 23 6.06 -5.56 -9.32
C LEU A 23 5.15 -6.33 -10.26
N ARG A 24 3.96 -6.67 -9.80
CA ARG A 24 3.01 -7.36 -10.67
C ARG A 24 2.58 -6.48 -11.82
N ALA A 25 2.45 -5.17 -11.57
CA ALA A 25 2.11 -4.25 -12.64
C ALA A 25 3.21 -4.21 -13.69
N GLU A 26 4.47 -4.27 -13.25
CA GLU A 26 5.58 -4.27 -14.18
C GLU A 26 5.62 -5.54 -15.00
N GLU A 27 5.15 -6.64 -14.43
CA GLU A 27 5.14 -7.92 -15.13
C GLU A 27 3.86 -8.13 -15.93
N ALA A 28 2.92 -7.20 -15.85
CA ALA A 28 1.66 -7.36 -16.54
C ALA A 28 1.87 -7.36 -18.05
N ARG A 29 1.10 -8.19 -18.73
CA ARG A 29 1.24 -8.32 -20.16
C ARG A 29 0.35 -7.38 -20.94
N THR A 30 -0.66 -6.84 -20.33
CA THR A 30 -1.57 -5.93 -21.00
C THR A 30 -1.65 -4.64 -20.21
N GLU A 31 -2.06 -3.59 -20.91
CA GLU A 31 -2.23 -2.31 -20.25
C GLU A 31 -3.35 -2.40 -19.21
N SER A 32 -4.37 -3.16 -19.52
CA SER A 32 -5.50 -3.31 -18.61
C SER A 32 -5.06 -3.94 -17.29
N GLU A 33 -4.23 -4.98 -17.35
CA GLU A 33 -3.71 -5.62 -16.15
C GLU A 33 -2.83 -4.67 -15.36
N ARG A 34 -1.98 -3.93 -16.08
CA ARG A 34 -1.10 -3.01 -15.40
C ARG A 34 -1.88 -1.94 -14.66
N GLN A 35 -2.91 -1.39 -15.31
CA GLN A 35 -3.74 -0.39 -14.68
C GLN A 35 -4.44 -0.95 -13.45
N HIS A 36 -4.90 -2.19 -13.54
CA HIS A 36 -5.56 -2.82 -12.41
C HIS A 36 -4.62 -2.89 -11.20
N TRP A 37 -3.41 -3.37 -11.40
CA TRP A 37 -2.47 -3.51 -10.29
C TRP A 37 -2.04 -2.17 -9.73
N LEU A 38 -1.89 -1.17 -10.60
CA LEU A 38 -1.52 0.16 -10.14
C LEU A 38 -2.64 0.80 -9.34
N GLU A 39 -3.89 0.55 -9.72
CA GLU A 39 -5.00 1.07 -8.95
C GLU A 39 -5.07 0.44 -7.57
N VAL A 40 -4.83 -0.85 -7.48
CA VAL A 40 -4.83 -1.52 -6.19
C VAL A 40 -3.69 -0.99 -5.32
N ALA A 41 -2.53 -0.79 -5.92
CA ALA A 41 -1.39 -0.25 -5.19
C ALA A 41 -1.69 1.16 -4.69
N GLU A 42 -2.40 1.94 -5.47
CA GLU A 42 -2.77 3.28 -5.06
C GLU A 42 -3.73 3.26 -3.88
N GLN A 43 -4.66 2.31 -3.87
CA GLN A 43 -5.55 2.16 -2.73
C GLN A 43 -4.76 1.89 -1.45
N LEU A 44 -3.76 1.03 -1.54
CA LEU A 44 -2.92 0.76 -0.39
C LEU A 44 -2.13 2.00 0.03
N GLN A 45 -1.67 2.78 -0.93
CA GLN A 45 -0.95 4.00 -0.63
C GLN A 45 -1.83 4.97 0.15
N ILE A 46 -3.08 5.08 -0.24
CA ILE A 46 -4.02 5.94 0.46
C ILE A 46 -4.22 5.44 1.89
N MET A 47 -4.35 4.13 2.06
CA MET A 47 -4.53 3.57 3.40
C MET A 47 -3.31 3.85 4.27
N ILE A 48 -2.12 3.70 3.71
CA ILE A 48 -0.91 3.97 4.47
C ILE A 48 -0.88 5.43 4.88
N ARG A 49 -1.25 6.32 3.96
CA ARG A 49 -1.22 7.75 4.26
C ARG A 49 -2.21 8.10 5.37
N LEU A 50 -3.39 7.49 5.33
CA LEU A 50 -4.39 7.77 6.36
C LEU A 50 -3.92 7.33 7.73
N HIS A 51 -3.13 6.26 7.79
CA HIS A 51 -2.66 5.77 9.07
C HIS A 51 -1.41 6.48 9.57
N THR A 52 -0.68 7.16 8.68
CA THR A 52 0.54 7.81 9.09
C THR A 52 0.41 9.31 9.21
N THR A 53 -0.60 9.90 8.61
CA THR A 53 -0.79 11.34 8.68
C THR A 53 -1.38 11.73 10.04
N PRO A 54 -0.80 12.67 10.70
CA PRO A 54 -1.34 13.10 11.98
C PRO A 54 -2.69 13.74 11.78
N ALA A 55 -3.49 13.46 12.73
CA ALA A 55 -4.78 13.89 12.49
C ALA A 55 -4.78 15.28 12.78
N ALA A 56 -4.78 15.98 12.92
CA ALA A 56 -4.86 17.15 13.22
C ALA A 56 -4.85 18.07 12.73
N ALA A 57 -4.57 18.46 12.73
CA ALA A 57 -4.54 19.43 12.17
C ALA A 57 -5.14 20.37 12.47
#